data_35591291a75a0016019bc2ef706feaf5
#
_entry.id   35591291a75a0016019bc2ef706feaf5
#
_cell.length_a   1.000
_cell.length_b   1.000
_cell.length_c   1.000
_cell.angle_alpha   90.00
_cell.angle_beta   90.00
_cell.angle_gamma   90.00
#
_symmetry.space_group_name_H-M   'P 1'
#
loop_
_entity.id
_entity.type
_entity.pdbx_description
1 polymer ?
#
loop_
_entity_poly.entity_id
_entity_poly.type
_entity_poly.pdbx_seq_one_letter_code
_entity_poly.pdbx_strand_id
1 'polypeptide(L)'
;MTELYSAGGLTIKNCKEISTIELPGLTSCGEFSVDANKVNKFNISALRDAFGNMTLSNLLIEELDLSRINFNGNTLTLQCNRLNKIVGSETFNGNLLLLPKNCRLTEFTLEGILNMQGNFECKDYFYVKRFIMPFVNVAGDITIALNTGSVDTGAEIEFPKLQEIGGALTLGKNINANKIDFPLLKRILGSCSVTTSSLKDDIEFSNLESIGTEAGSTQAEFNINKTNILCPKLKTIHGGVNIITDVAMFGMTANNISYPNVESISGDLS
;
A
#
# COMPACT_ATOMS: atom_id res chain seq x y z
N MET A 1 27.88 8.73 -16.54
CA MET A 1 27.17 9.41 -17.66
C MET A 1 26.75 10.79 -17.20
N THR A 2 27.64 11.76 -17.32
CA THR A 2 27.40 13.14 -16.83
C THR A 2 26.65 14.03 -17.83
N GLU A 3 26.44 13.57 -19.05
CA GLU A 3 25.86 14.35 -20.16
C GLU A 3 24.49 13.82 -20.65
N LEU A 4 23.90 12.81 -19.97
CA LEU A 4 22.58 12.32 -20.32
C LEU A 4 21.52 13.17 -19.61
N TYR A 5 20.84 14.03 -20.34
CA TYR A 5 19.83 14.96 -19.80
C TYR A 5 18.40 14.44 -19.95
N SER A 6 18.13 13.70 -21.02
CA SER A 6 16.81 13.14 -21.29
C SER A 6 16.93 11.80 -22.00
N ALA A 7 16.01 10.89 -21.71
CA ALA A 7 15.92 9.58 -22.38
C ALA A 7 14.45 9.23 -22.65
N GLY A 8 14.15 8.77 -23.88
CA GLY A 8 12.83 8.24 -24.20
C GLY A 8 12.52 6.93 -23.47
N GLY A 9 13.56 6.18 -23.15
CA GLY A 9 13.53 5.00 -22.28
C GLY A 9 14.95 4.64 -21.86
N LEU A 10 15.10 4.15 -20.63
CA LEU A 10 16.39 3.70 -20.08
C LEU A 10 16.22 2.35 -19.40
N THR A 11 16.92 1.35 -19.91
CA THR A 11 16.89 0.00 -19.33
C THR A 11 18.29 -0.46 -18.97
N ILE A 12 18.49 -0.85 -17.70
CA ILE A 12 19.73 -1.41 -17.17
C ILE A 12 19.41 -2.77 -16.56
N LYS A 13 19.79 -3.84 -17.22
CA LYS A 13 19.48 -5.21 -16.80
C LYS A 13 20.69 -6.14 -16.95
N ASN A 14 20.71 -7.22 -16.16
CA ASN A 14 21.75 -8.26 -16.23
C ASN A 14 23.17 -7.76 -15.97
N CYS A 15 23.33 -6.65 -15.27
CA CYS A 15 24.63 -6.04 -14.95
C CYS A 15 25.18 -6.64 -13.66
N LYS A 16 25.87 -7.78 -13.73
CA LYS A 16 26.32 -8.54 -12.55
C LYS A 16 27.41 -7.87 -11.72
N GLU A 17 28.14 -6.92 -12.30
CA GLU A 17 29.31 -6.29 -11.64
C GLU A 17 29.10 -4.80 -11.31
N ILE A 18 28.00 -4.22 -11.74
CA ILE A 18 27.72 -2.81 -11.44
C ILE A 18 27.26 -2.67 -9.99
N SER A 19 27.96 -1.88 -9.20
CA SER A 19 27.61 -1.53 -7.82
C SER A 19 27.03 -0.11 -7.68
N THR A 20 27.24 0.74 -8.68
CA THR A 20 26.85 2.15 -8.65
C THR A 20 26.17 2.56 -9.95
N ILE A 21 25.02 3.22 -9.84
CA ILE A 21 24.34 3.88 -10.95
C ILE A 21 24.19 5.34 -10.58
N GLU A 22 24.84 6.22 -11.33
CA GLU A 22 24.77 7.67 -11.14
C GLU A 22 24.34 8.35 -12.44
N LEU A 23 23.21 9.04 -12.38
CA LEU A 23 22.61 9.78 -13.50
C LEU A 23 22.36 11.24 -13.08
N PRO A 24 23.42 11.97 -12.69
CA PRO A 24 23.29 13.29 -12.08
C PRO A 24 22.77 14.37 -13.05
N GLY A 25 22.80 14.11 -14.35
CA GLY A 25 22.29 15.03 -15.39
C GLY A 25 20.89 14.69 -15.89
N LEU A 26 20.36 13.50 -15.60
CA LEU A 26 19.09 13.04 -16.15
C LEU A 26 17.92 13.79 -15.51
N THR A 27 17.29 14.67 -16.26
CA THR A 27 16.18 15.51 -15.81
C THR A 27 14.81 14.94 -16.18
N SER A 28 14.73 14.20 -17.29
CA SER A 28 13.50 13.56 -17.73
C SER A 28 13.75 12.18 -18.32
N CYS A 29 12.81 11.27 -18.11
CA CYS A 29 12.89 9.92 -18.67
C CYS A 29 11.48 9.43 -19.03
N GLY A 30 11.38 8.70 -20.16
CA GLY A 30 10.22 7.88 -20.45
C GLY A 30 10.19 6.65 -19.55
N GLU A 31 10.09 5.46 -20.12
CA GLU A 31 10.17 4.22 -19.33
C GLU A 31 11.56 4.04 -18.72
N PHE A 32 11.61 3.80 -17.40
CA PHE A 32 12.87 3.64 -16.67
C PHE A 32 12.89 2.30 -15.94
N SER A 33 13.80 1.40 -16.30
CA SER A 33 13.86 0.06 -15.71
C SER A 33 15.28 -0.31 -15.30
N VAL A 34 15.46 -0.64 -14.03
CA VAL A 34 16.73 -1.12 -13.48
C VAL A 34 16.51 -2.45 -12.77
N ASP A 35 17.30 -3.47 -13.16
CA ASP A 35 17.35 -4.77 -12.49
C ASP A 35 18.83 -5.16 -12.29
N ALA A 36 19.34 -4.92 -11.08
CA ALA A 36 20.78 -5.07 -10.81
C ALA A 36 21.04 -5.39 -9.32
N ASN A 37 21.45 -6.61 -9.06
CA ASN A 37 21.54 -7.20 -7.72
C ASN A 37 22.78 -6.85 -6.88
N LYS A 38 23.68 -6.00 -7.40
CA LYS A 38 24.85 -5.48 -6.67
C LYS A 38 24.82 -3.98 -6.47
N VAL A 39 23.85 -3.28 -7.06
CA VAL A 39 23.75 -1.81 -6.94
C VAL A 39 23.31 -1.42 -5.55
N ASN A 40 24.24 -0.79 -4.83
CA ASN A 40 24.02 -0.23 -3.49
C ASN A 40 24.11 1.30 -3.45
N LYS A 41 24.52 1.93 -4.57
CA LYS A 41 24.53 3.37 -4.75
C LYS A 41 23.74 3.73 -6.00
N PHE A 42 22.62 4.41 -5.82
CA PHE A 42 21.70 4.77 -6.89
C PHE A 42 21.37 6.26 -6.78
N ASN A 43 21.73 7.04 -7.79
CA ASN A 43 21.54 8.49 -7.80
C ASN A 43 20.82 8.94 -9.07
N ILE A 44 19.59 9.43 -8.88
CA ILE A 44 18.73 10.05 -9.90
C ILE A 44 18.25 11.43 -9.43
N SER A 45 19.04 12.12 -8.61
CA SER A 45 18.63 13.36 -7.92
C SER A 45 18.28 14.53 -8.85
N ALA A 46 18.73 14.49 -10.12
CA ALA A 46 18.36 15.47 -11.13
C ALA A 46 17.00 15.21 -11.78
N LEU A 47 16.47 13.99 -11.69
CA LEU A 47 15.21 13.61 -12.33
C LEU A 47 14.05 14.44 -11.79
N ARG A 48 13.26 14.99 -12.71
CA ARG A 48 12.08 15.83 -12.43
C ARG A 48 10.80 15.21 -12.98
N ASP A 49 10.88 14.64 -14.17
CA ASP A 49 9.71 14.11 -14.87
C ASP A 49 9.94 12.68 -15.32
N ALA A 50 9.06 11.78 -14.87
CA ALA A 50 8.92 10.42 -15.35
C ALA A 50 7.68 10.34 -16.25
N PHE A 51 7.91 10.30 -17.57
CA PHE A 51 6.84 10.22 -18.58
C PHE A 51 6.41 8.79 -18.91
N GLY A 52 6.97 7.81 -18.24
CA GLY A 52 6.64 6.40 -18.34
C GLY A 52 6.78 5.72 -16.99
N ASN A 53 6.48 4.42 -16.96
CA ASN A 53 6.62 3.65 -15.73
C ASN A 53 8.08 3.53 -15.29
N MET A 54 8.30 3.52 -13.99
CA MET A 54 9.60 3.28 -13.38
C MET A 54 9.59 1.95 -12.64
N THR A 55 10.56 1.09 -12.93
CA THR A 55 10.71 -0.21 -12.25
C THR A 55 12.13 -0.34 -11.70
N LEU A 56 12.26 -0.48 -10.39
CA LEU A 56 13.53 -0.71 -9.71
C LEU A 56 13.49 -2.07 -9.02
N SER A 57 14.32 -3.00 -9.48
CA SER A 57 14.35 -4.38 -9.01
C SER A 57 15.72 -4.80 -8.52
N ASN A 58 15.74 -5.59 -7.45
CA ASN A 58 16.93 -6.23 -6.89
C ASN A 58 18.04 -5.28 -6.41
N LEU A 59 17.80 -3.97 -6.32
CA LEU A 59 18.78 -3.02 -5.80
C LEU A 59 19.01 -3.23 -4.30
N LEU A 60 20.26 -2.99 -3.87
CA LEU A 60 20.66 -3.08 -2.46
C LEU A 60 20.62 -1.72 -1.74
N ILE A 61 19.85 -0.78 -2.25
CA ILE A 61 19.66 0.54 -1.65
C ILE A 61 18.75 0.43 -0.42
N GLU A 62 19.00 1.29 0.57
CA GLU A 62 18.22 1.38 1.81
C GLU A 62 17.23 2.55 1.78
N GLU A 63 17.58 3.61 1.05
CA GLU A 63 16.75 4.82 0.90
C GLU A 63 16.59 5.18 -0.58
N LEU A 64 15.42 5.72 -0.93
CA LEU A 64 15.11 6.24 -2.26
C LEU A 64 14.45 7.61 -2.13
N ASP A 65 15.11 8.65 -2.63
CA ASP A 65 14.57 10.01 -2.66
C ASP A 65 13.85 10.28 -4.00
N LEU A 66 12.55 10.46 -3.91
CA LEU A 66 11.64 10.78 -5.01
C LEU A 66 11.01 12.18 -4.86
N SER A 67 11.48 12.96 -3.89
CA SER A 67 10.86 14.24 -3.49
C SER A 67 10.73 15.27 -4.60
N ARG A 68 11.49 15.08 -5.69
CA ARG A 68 11.55 16.01 -6.84
C ARG A 68 10.96 15.44 -8.12
N ILE A 69 10.47 14.20 -8.11
CA ILE A 69 10.03 13.51 -9.31
C ILE A 69 8.51 13.62 -9.46
N ASN A 70 8.06 14.12 -10.60
CA ASN A 70 6.67 14.03 -11.03
C ASN A 70 6.49 12.78 -11.88
N PHE A 71 5.62 11.87 -11.45
CA PHE A 71 5.33 10.62 -12.14
C PHE A 71 4.27 10.75 -13.23
N ASN A 72 3.62 11.91 -13.37
CA ASN A 72 2.63 12.17 -14.43
C ASN A 72 1.53 11.09 -14.56
N GLY A 73 1.10 10.51 -13.44
CA GLY A 73 0.11 9.44 -13.40
C GLY A 73 0.68 8.03 -13.66
N ASN A 74 1.96 7.90 -13.97
CA ASN A 74 2.60 6.59 -14.22
C ASN A 74 2.84 5.80 -12.94
N THR A 75 3.24 4.54 -13.09
CA THR A 75 3.47 3.63 -11.98
C THR A 75 4.95 3.54 -11.62
N LEU A 76 5.24 3.69 -10.33
CA LEU A 76 6.52 3.32 -9.73
C LEU A 76 6.39 1.91 -9.12
N THR A 77 7.18 0.96 -9.63
CA THR A 77 7.27 -0.40 -9.10
C THR A 77 8.60 -0.61 -8.41
N LEU A 78 8.56 -1.02 -7.15
CA LEU A 78 9.75 -1.25 -6.33
C LEU A 78 9.81 -2.71 -5.86
N GLN A 79 10.90 -3.39 -6.22
CA GLN A 79 11.22 -4.78 -5.84
C GLN A 79 12.59 -4.86 -5.15
N CYS A 80 12.85 -3.95 -4.21
CA CYS A 80 14.15 -3.79 -3.57
C CYS A 80 14.12 -4.36 -2.14
N ASN A 81 14.95 -5.36 -1.86
CA ASN A 81 14.88 -6.16 -0.63
C ASN A 81 15.49 -5.50 0.62
N ARG A 82 16.18 -4.38 0.46
CA ARG A 82 16.79 -3.62 1.57
C ARG A 82 16.19 -2.24 1.76
N LEU A 83 15.33 -1.83 0.83
CA LEU A 83 14.71 -0.51 0.86
C LEU A 83 13.79 -0.41 2.08
N ASN A 84 14.15 0.46 3.02
CA ASN A 84 13.43 0.68 4.27
C ASN A 84 12.83 2.10 4.35
N LYS A 85 13.24 2.99 3.44
CA LYS A 85 12.78 4.37 3.42
C LYS A 85 12.58 4.89 2.00
N ILE A 86 11.44 5.52 1.79
CA ILE A 86 11.15 6.30 0.59
C ILE A 86 10.82 7.72 1.05
N VAL A 87 11.50 8.71 0.45
CA VAL A 87 11.19 10.12 0.63
C VAL A 87 10.49 10.62 -0.63
N GLY A 88 9.32 11.22 -0.49
CA GLY A 88 8.56 11.76 -1.62
C GLY A 88 8.16 13.21 -1.42
N SER A 89 7.54 13.78 -2.45
CA SER A 89 6.88 15.08 -2.36
C SER A 89 5.55 14.95 -1.61
N GLU A 90 5.04 16.05 -1.06
CA GLU A 90 3.77 16.09 -0.35
C GLU A 90 2.61 15.48 -1.16
N THR A 91 2.62 15.73 -2.46
CA THR A 91 1.68 15.09 -3.40
C THR A 91 2.44 14.15 -4.35
N PHE A 92 2.14 12.87 -4.29
CA PHE A 92 2.66 11.87 -5.21
C PHE A 92 1.67 11.66 -6.35
N ASN A 93 2.04 12.14 -7.54
CA ASN A 93 1.21 12.08 -8.74
C ASN A 93 1.52 10.81 -9.54
N GLY A 94 1.04 9.67 -9.09
CA GLY A 94 1.25 8.37 -9.72
C GLY A 94 0.75 7.22 -8.87
N ASN A 95 0.97 6.00 -9.34
CA ASN A 95 0.71 4.78 -8.59
C ASN A 95 2.00 4.27 -7.95
N LEU A 96 1.92 3.77 -6.74
CA LEU A 96 3.05 3.16 -6.03
C LEU A 96 2.77 1.68 -5.77
N LEU A 97 3.59 0.82 -6.38
CA LEU A 97 3.52 -0.62 -6.24
C LEU A 97 4.77 -1.15 -5.55
N LEU A 98 4.62 -1.63 -4.33
CA LEU A 98 5.67 -2.26 -3.55
C LEU A 98 5.53 -3.79 -3.66
N LEU A 99 6.56 -4.44 -4.19
CA LEU A 99 6.65 -5.90 -4.37
C LEU A 99 7.95 -6.44 -3.73
N PRO A 100 8.16 -6.26 -2.43
CA PRO A 100 9.39 -6.70 -1.78
C PRO A 100 9.40 -8.23 -1.66
N LYS A 101 10.33 -8.90 -2.33
CA LYS A 101 10.51 -10.35 -2.25
C LYS A 101 11.48 -10.72 -1.14
N ASN A 102 11.03 -11.52 -0.16
CA ASN A 102 11.87 -12.00 0.95
C ASN A 102 12.60 -10.89 1.73
N CYS A 103 12.00 -9.73 1.82
CA CYS A 103 12.55 -8.60 2.53
C CYS A 103 12.35 -8.80 4.03
N ARG A 104 13.42 -8.59 4.83
CA ARG A 104 13.36 -8.62 6.29
C ARG A 104 13.79 -7.27 6.83
N LEU A 105 12.84 -6.44 7.18
CA LEU A 105 13.07 -5.10 7.71
C LEU A 105 12.52 -4.98 9.12
N THR A 106 13.15 -4.17 9.95
CA THR A 106 12.57 -3.78 11.23
C THR A 106 11.45 -2.77 11.01
N GLU A 107 11.67 -1.80 10.15
CA GLU A 107 10.73 -0.73 9.85
C GLU A 107 10.80 -0.37 8.38
N PHE A 108 9.67 -0.01 7.80
CA PHE A 108 9.57 0.61 6.48
C PHE A 108 8.75 1.88 6.59
N THR A 109 9.27 2.98 6.05
CA THR A 109 8.62 4.28 6.11
C THR A 109 8.50 4.93 4.74
N LEU A 110 7.37 5.62 4.55
CA LEU A 110 7.20 6.62 3.49
C LEU A 110 7.24 7.99 4.14
N GLU A 111 8.19 8.84 3.76
CA GLU A 111 8.30 10.19 4.30
C GLU A 111 7.88 11.24 3.27
N GLY A 112 7.20 12.28 3.73
CA GLY A 112 6.82 13.43 2.90
C GLY A 112 5.57 13.23 2.05
N ILE A 113 5.22 11.99 1.67
CA ILE A 113 4.02 11.72 0.86
C ILE A 113 2.78 11.78 1.75
N LEU A 114 2.02 12.85 1.64
CA LEU A 114 0.77 13.01 2.39
C LEU A 114 -0.47 12.73 1.52
N ASN A 115 -0.39 13.05 0.23
CA ASN A 115 -1.49 12.87 -0.71
C ASN A 115 -1.04 12.02 -1.90
N MET A 116 -1.70 10.90 -2.14
CA MET A 116 -1.53 10.09 -3.35
C MET A 116 -2.67 10.36 -4.32
N GLN A 117 -2.32 10.66 -5.58
CA GLN A 117 -3.31 10.85 -6.65
C GLN A 117 -3.68 9.54 -7.36
N GLY A 118 -2.89 8.49 -7.19
CA GLY A 118 -3.13 7.17 -7.75
C GLY A 118 -3.31 6.09 -6.68
N ASN A 119 -3.09 4.86 -7.06
CA ASN A 119 -3.23 3.69 -6.21
C ASN A 119 -1.96 3.43 -5.38
N PHE A 120 -2.17 2.90 -4.19
CA PHE A 120 -1.12 2.32 -3.36
C PHE A 120 -1.33 0.82 -3.24
N GLU A 121 -0.34 0.06 -3.67
CA GLU A 121 -0.35 -1.40 -3.53
C GLU A 121 0.91 -1.90 -2.83
N CYS A 122 0.75 -2.76 -1.83
CA CYS A 122 1.84 -3.51 -1.22
C CYS A 122 1.47 -5.00 -1.19
N LYS A 123 2.22 -5.81 -1.93
CA LYS A 123 1.94 -7.23 -2.12
C LYS A 123 3.21 -8.07 -1.93
N ASP A 124 3.02 -9.37 -1.76
CA ASP A 124 4.06 -10.39 -1.62
C ASP A 124 4.70 -10.55 -0.23
N TYR A 125 5.78 -11.34 -0.15
CA TYR A 125 6.45 -11.74 1.09
C TYR A 125 7.23 -10.59 1.70
N PHE A 126 6.60 -9.89 2.60
CA PHE A 126 7.16 -8.74 3.27
C PHE A 126 7.25 -8.98 4.78
N TYR A 127 8.46 -9.26 5.26
CA TYR A 127 8.72 -9.42 6.69
C TYR A 127 9.16 -8.06 7.26
N VAL A 128 8.21 -7.28 7.70
CA VAL A 128 8.47 -6.01 8.37
C VAL A 128 7.81 -6.04 9.74
N LYS A 129 8.48 -5.49 10.76
CA LYS A 129 7.87 -5.37 12.08
C LYS A 129 6.96 -4.15 12.15
N ARG A 130 7.32 -3.06 11.48
CA ARG A 130 6.55 -1.84 11.47
C ARG A 130 6.50 -1.21 10.08
N PHE A 131 5.30 -0.97 9.60
CA PHE A 131 5.02 -0.41 8.27
C PHE A 131 4.14 0.83 8.42
N ILE A 132 4.74 2.02 8.28
CA ILE A 132 4.08 3.29 8.54
C ILE A 132 3.85 4.03 7.24
N MET A 133 2.60 4.36 6.95
CA MET A 133 2.18 5.15 5.81
C MET A 133 1.59 6.49 6.28
N PRO A 134 2.24 7.61 5.98
CA PRO A 134 1.85 8.92 6.49
C PRO A 134 0.72 9.59 5.71
N PHE A 135 0.08 8.88 4.78
CA PHE A 135 -0.97 9.42 3.91
C PHE A 135 -2.07 10.11 4.74
N VAL A 136 -2.51 11.25 4.23
CA VAL A 136 -3.73 11.94 4.69
C VAL A 136 -4.90 11.55 3.78
N ASN A 137 -4.65 11.53 2.45
CA ASN A 137 -5.62 11.13 1.45
C ASN A 137 -4.95 10.26 0.37
N VAL A 138 -5.70 9.27 -0.11
CA VAL A 138 -5.37 8.47 -1.29
C VAL A 138 -6.54 8.54 -2.24
N ALA A 139 -6.35 9.14 -3.43
CA ALA A 139 -7.44 9.33 -4.39
C ALA A 139 -7.85 8.02 -5.08
N GLY A 140 -6.93 7.09 -5.23
CA GLY A 140 -7.17 5.76 -5.78
C GLY A 140 -7.42 4.69 -4.71
N ASP A 141 -7.08 3.45 -5.04
CA ASP A 141 -7.24 2.28 -4.19
C ASP A 141 -6.05 2.11 -3.24
N ILE A 142 -6.32 1.50 -2.10
CA ILE A 142 -5.29 0.94 -1.20
C ILE A 142 -5.43 -0.58 -1.19
N THR A 143 -4.38 -1.28 -1.60
CA THR A 143 -4.31 -2.74 -1.52
C THR A 143 -3.11 -3.17 -0.68
N ILE A 144 -3.36 -3.92 0.39
CA ILE A 144 -2.34 -4.54 1.22
C ILE A 144 -2.61 -6.04 1.24
N ALA A 145 -1.73 -6.79 0.61
CA ALA A 145 -1.82 -8.24 0.51
C ALA A 145 -0.47 -8.85 0.88
N LEU A 146 -0.12 -8.76 2.16
CA LEU A 146 1.15 -9.26 2.69
C LEU A 146 1.04 -10.75 2.98
N ASN A 147 1.84 -11.53 2.30
CA ASN A 147 2.01 -12.93 2.60
C ASN A 147 3.28 -13.09 3.46
N THR A 148 3.12 -13.12 4.75
CA THR A 148 4.26 -13.23 5.69
C THR A 148 4.74 -14.68 5.87
N GLY A 149 4.17 -15.64 5.14
CA GLY A 149 4.49 -17.06 5.29
C GLY A 149 4.03 -17.61 6.64
N SER A 150 4.68 -18.67 7.10
CA SER A 150 4.38 -19.33 8.39
C SER A 150 5.07 -18.66 9.60
N VAL A 151 5.77 -17.56 9.39
CA VAL A 151 6.53 -16.88 10.46
C VAL A 151 5.67 -15.77 11.03
N ASP A 152 5.39 -15.87 12.33
CA ASP A 152 4.78 -14.81 13.13
C ASP A 152 5.75 -13.63 13.23
N THR A 153 5.56 -12.62 12.37
CA THR A 153 6.45 -11.46 12.32
C THR A 153 6.05 -10.38 13.32
N GLY A 154 4.83 -10.45 13.85
CA GLY A 154 4.31 -9.43 14.74
C GLY A 154 4.22 -8.05 14.05
N ALA A 155 3.95 -8.01 12.74
CA ALA A 155 3.94 -6.76 11.98
C ALA A 155 2.82 -5.82 12.46
N GLU A 156 3.18 -4.53 12.55
CA GLU A 156 2.24 -3.42 12.78
C GLU A 156 2.15 -2.59 11.51
N ILE A 157 0.94 -2.44 10.98
CA ILE A 157 0.64 -1.66 9.78
C ILE A 157 -0.15 -0.43 10.22
N GLU A 158 0.41 0.74 10.04
CA GLU A 158 -0.14 1.97 10.57
C GLU A 158 -0.42 3.00 9.47
N PHE A 159 -1.63 3.56 9.49
CA PHE A 159 -2.05 4.70 8.69
C PHE A 159 -2.46 5.86 9.61
N PRO A 160 -1.51 6.47 10.32
CA PRO A 160 -1.82 7.35 11.47
C PRO A 160 -2.54 8.64 11.09
N LYS A 161 -2.52 9.04 9.82
CA LYS A 161 -3.10 10.31 9.35
C LYS A 161 -4.19 10.13 8.29
N LEU A 162 -4.43 8.93 7.80
CA LEU A 162 -5.34 8.67 6.68
C LEU A 162 -6.78 9.02 7.07
N GLN A 163 -7.39 9.91 6.30
CA GLN A 163 -8.76 10.39 6.52
C GLN A 163 -9.72 9.90 5.44
N GLU A 164 -9.25 9.74 4.21
CA GLU A 164 -10.09 9.35 3.08
C GLU A 164 -9.34 8.45 2.09
N ILE A 165 -10.08 7.48 1.55
CA ILE A 165 -9.69 6.64 0.41
C ILE A 165 -10.72 6.89 -0.69
N GLY A 166 -10.27 7.43 -1.84
CA GLY A 166 -11.14 7.75 -2.97
C GLY A 166 -11.59 6.53 -3.77
N GLY A 167 -10.82 5.46 -3.72
CA GLY A 167 -11.14 4.16 -4.30
C GLY A 167 -11.50 3.11 -3.23
N ALA A 168 -11.11 1.87 -3.49
CA ALA A 168 -11.34 0.74 -2.62
C ALA A 168 -10.23 0.54 -1.58
N LEU A 169 -10.59 0.01 -0.41
CA LEU A 169 -9.67 -0.56 0.55
C LEU A 169 -9.71 -2.08 0.46
N THR A 170 -8.57 -2.70 0.14
CA THR A 170 -8.43 -4.17 0.14
C THR A 170 -7.33 -4.59 1.11
N LEU A 171 -7.70 -5.26 2.17
CA LEU A 171 -6.79 -5.96 3.07
C LEU A 171 -6.86 -7.45 2.71
N GLY A 172 -5.84 -7.92 1.97
CA GLY A 172 -5.86 -9.23 1.32
C GLY A 172 -5.61 -10.40 2.27
N LYS A 173 -5.65 -11.61 1.70
CA LYS A 173 -5.43 -12.89 2.38
C LYS A 173 -4.03 -12.99 2.97
N ASN A 174 -3.90 -13.73 4.08
CA ASN A 174 -2.64 -14.08 4.73
C ASN A 174 -1.86 -12.88 5.31
N ILE A 175 -2.54 -11.85 5.74
CA ILE A 175 -1.91 -10.80 6.52
C ILE A 175 -1.67 -11.34 7.93
N ASN A 176 -0.44 -11.77 8.24
CA ASN A 176 0.00 -12.12 9.58
C ASN A 176 0.52 -10.87 10.30
N ALA A 177 -0.30 -9.83 10.38
CA ALA A 177 0.00 -8.66 11.16
C ALA A 177 -0.49 -8.85 12.61
N ASN A 178 0.19 -8.23 13.57
CA ASN A 178 -0.35 -8.12 14.91
C ASN A 178 -1.47 -7.08 14.91
N LYS A 179 -1.24 -5.97 14.24
CA LYS A 179 -2.14 -4.82 14.24
C LYS A 179 -2.22 -4.16 12.86
N ILE A 180 -3.43 -3.75 12.49
CA ILE A 180 -3.67 -2.81 11.37
C ILE A 180 -4.50 -1.66 11.91
N ASP A 181 -3.99 -0.42 11.79
CA ASP A 181 -4.56 0.75 12.45
C ASP A 181 -4.89 1.88 11.47
N PHE A 182 -6.15 2.33 11.53
CA PHE A 182 -6.70 3.45 10.75
C PHE A 182 -7.40 4.46 11.67
N PRO A 183 -6.69 5.11 12.60
CA PRO A 183 -7.32 5.87 13.68
C PRO A 183 -8.11 7.09 13.23
N LEU A 184 -7.80 7.65 12.04
CA LEU A 184 -8.45 8.88 11.55
C LEU A 184 -9.30 8.66 10.28
N LEU A 185 -9.38 7.42 9.75
CA LEU A 185 -10.10 7.15 8.52
C LEU A 185 -11.61 7.38 8.71
N LYS A 186 -12.17 8.27 7.89
CA LYS A 186 -13.58 8.67 7.94
C LYS A 186 -14.40 8.11 6.79
N ARG A 187 -13.81 8.03 5.59
CA ARG A 187 -14.53 7.64 4.38
C ARG A 187 -13.71 6.71 3.49
N ILE A 188 -14.37 5.71 2.94
CA ILE A 188 -13.91 4.88 1.84
C ILE A 188 -14.95 5.05 0.74
N LEU A 189 -14.58 5.71 -0.40
CA LEU A 189 -15.56 6.01 -1.45
C LEU A 189 -15.83 4.81 -2.36
N GLY A 190 -14.91 3.85 -2.42
CA GLY A 190 -15.08 2.58 -3.10
C GLY A 190 -15.51 1.46 -2.15
N SER A 191 -15.26 0.22 -2.56
CA SER A 191 -15.54 -0.97 -1.74
C SER A 191 -14.53 -1.12 -0.59
N CYS A 192 -14.95 -1.79 0.47
CA CYS A 192 -14.08 -2.21 1.55
C CYS A 192 -14.07 -3.75 1.61
N SER A 193 -12.92 -4.35 1.32
CA SER A 193 -12.74 -5.80 1.42
C SER A 193 -11.67 -6.13 2.45
N VAL A 194 -12.03 -6.84 3.49
CA VAL A 194 -11.13 -7.29 4.54
C VAL A 194 -11.14 -8.81 4.58
N THR A 195 -10.05 -9.41 4.14
CA THR A 195 -9.87 -10.86 4.14
C THR A 195 -8.61 -11.21 4.91
N THR A 196 -8.72 -11.52 6.18
CA THR A 196 -7.58 -11.82 7.03
C THR A 196 -7.59 -13.27 7.49
N SER A 197 -6.46 -13.94 7.45
CA SER A 197 -6.35 -15.32 7.92
C SER A 197 -5.75 -15.48 9.32
N SER A 198 -5.08 -14.46 9.85
CA SER A 198 -4.37 -14.58 11.13
C SER A 198 -3.92 -13.25 11.76
N LEU A 199 -4.79 -12.25 11.83
CA LEU A 199 -4.55 -11.10 12.71
C LEU A 199 -4.66 -11.53 14.16
N LYS A 200 -3.82 -10.98 15.03
CA LYS A 200 -3.89 -11.22 16.48
C LYS A 200 -4.84 -10.26 17.15
N ASP A 201 -4.83 -9.01 16.71
CA ASP A 201 -5.67 -7.95 17.26
C ASP A 201 -6.87 -7.67 16.35
N ASP A 202 -7.89 -7.04 16.89
CA ASP A 202 -9.04 -6.57 16.14
C ASP A 202 -8.64 -5.45 15.17
N ILE A 203 -9.37 -5.34 14.06
CA ILE A 203 -9.27 -4.18 13.18
C ILE A 203 -10.29 -3.16 13.64
N GLU A 204 -9.81 -2.00 14.08
CA GLU A 204 -10.68 -0.92 14.51
C GLU A 204 -10.64 0.27 13.54
N PHE A 205 -11.80 0.55 12.97
CA PHE A 205 -12.06 1.76 12.19
C PHE A 205 -12.76 2.81 13.08
N SER A 206 -12.03 3.32 14.06
CA SER A 206 -12.57 4.15 15.16
C SER A 206 -13.35 5.38 14.69
N ASN A 207 -13.06 5.90 13.50
CA ASN A 207 -13.66 7.12 12.96
C ASN A 207 -14.36 6.93 11.61
N LEU A 208 -14.48 5.72 11.09
CA LEU A 208 -15.12 5.45 9.80
C LEU A 208 -16.62 5.75 9.88
N GLU A 209 -17.09 6.67 9.04
CA GLU A 209 -18.47 7.16 8.97
C GLU A 209 -19.24 6.59 7.79
N SER A 210 -18.55 6.37 6.64
CA SER A 210 -19.21 5.86 5.43
C SER A 210 -18.32 4.97 4.56
N ILE A 211 -18.95 4.02 3.87
CA ILE A 211 -18.37 3.17 2.83
C ILE A 211 -19.24 3.30 1.58
N GLY A 212 -18.59 3.49 0.42
CA GLY A 212 -19.26 3.70 -0.86
C GLY A 212 -19.74 5.13 -1.07
N THR A 213 -20.36 5.35 -2.22
CA THR A 213 -20.99 6.62 -2.60
C THR A 213 -22.42 6.38 -3.10
N GLU A 214 -23.29 7.39 -2.99
CA GLU A 214 -24.68 7.31 -3.47
C GLU A 214 -24.81 6.95 -4.97
N ALA A 215 -23.79 7.29 -5.77
CA ALA A 215 -23.80 7.10 -7.21
C ALA A 215 -23.35 5.71 -7.69
N GLY A 216 -22.90 4.84 -6.80
CA GLY A 216 -22.26 3.57 -7.16
C GLY A 216 -22.84 2.34 -6.47
N SER A 217 -22.91 1.22 -7.19
CA SER A 217 -23.12 -0.09 -6.57
C SER A 217 -21.81 -0.59 -5.97
N THR A 218 -21.43 -0.09 -4.81
CA THR A 218 -20.27 -0.58 -4.07
C THR A 218 -20.68 -1.72 -3.15
N GLN A 219 -19.77 -2.64 -2.90
CA GLN A 219 -19.98 -3.70 -1.93
C GLN A 219 -18.98 -3.55 -0.80
N ALA A 220 -19.46 -3.56 0.43
CA ALA A 220 -18.61 -3.79 1.58
C ALA A 220 -18.55 -5.29 1.83
N GLU A 221 -17.39 -5.90 1.58
CA GLU A 221 -17.16 -7.32 1.79
C GLU A 221 -16.24 -7.53 2.99
N PHE A 222 -16.76 -8.16 4.03
CA PHE A 222 -16.01 -8.52 5.23
C PHE A 222 -15.83 -10.04 5.29
N ASN A 223 -14.72 -10.51 4.75
CA ASN A 223 -14.28 -11.90 4.87
C ASN A 223 -13.40 -12.04 6.11
N ILE A 224 -13.96 -12.50 7.22
CA ILE A 224 -13.27 -12.47 8.51
C ILE A 224 -12.93 -13.89 8.96
N ASN A 225 -11.65 -14.13 9.12
CA ASN A 225 -11.14 -15.35 9.71
C ASN A 225 -10.31 -14.97 10.96
N LYS A 226 -10.86 -15.22 12.16
CA LYS A 226 -10.24 -15.02 13.48
C LYS A 226 -10.05 -13.59 14.00
N THR A 227 -10.64 -12.59 13.40
CA THR A 227 -10.45 -11.18 13.78
C THR A 227 -11.80 -10.51 13.93
N ASN A 228 -11.96 -9.60 14.88
CA ASN A 228 -13.14 -8.74 14.93
C ASN A 228 -12.90 -7.48 14.07
N ILE A 229 -13.96 -6.97 13.49
CA ILE A 229 -13.96 -5.67 12.85
C ILE A 229 -14.90 -4.75 13.63
N LEU A 230 -14.36 -3.64 14.10
CA LEU A 230 -15.06 -2.66 14.92
C LEU A 230 -15.21 -1.36 14.15
N CYS A 231 -16.43 -0.93 13.87
CA CYS A 231 -16.76 0.30 13.18
C CYS A 231 -17.75 1.14 14.00
N PRO A 232 -17.34 1.70 15.16
CA PRO A 232 -18.27 2.29 16.11
C PRO A 232 -18.97 3.54 15.61
N LYS A 233 -18.45 4.23 14.59
CA LYS A 233 -19.03 5.46 14.02
C LYS A 233 -19.63 5.28 12.63
N LEU A 234 -19.62 4.07 12.09
CA LEU A 234 -20.14 3.81 10.75
C LEU A 234 -21.65 4.03 10.70
N LYS A 235 -22.10 4.94 9.84
CA LYS A 235 -23.50 5.34 9.68
C LYS A 235 -24.10 4.83 8.38
N THR A 236 -23.31 4.90 7.29
CA THR A 236 -23.83 4.65 5.96
C THR A 236 -22.96 3.66 5.20
N ILE A 237 -23.60 2.69 4.58
CA ILE A 237 -23.00 1.81 3.59
C ILE A 237 -23.82 1.93 2.32
N HIS A 238 -23.21 2.54 1.28
CA HIS A 238 -23.79 2.63 -0.05
C HIS A 238 -23.46 1.38 -0.85
N GLY A 239 -24.33 0.38 -0.80
CA GLY A 239 -24.14 -0.92 -1.43
C GLY A 239 -24.47 -2.07 -0.51
N GLY A 240 -24.19 -3.29 -0.95
CA GLY A 240 -24.42 -4.50 -0.17
C GLY A 240 -23.32 -4.75 0.87
N VAL A 241 -23.65 -5.49 1.91
CA VAL A 241 -22.69 -6.01 2.88
C VAL A 241 -22.69 -7.53 2.76
N ASN A 242 -21.51 -8.08 2.46
CA ASN A 242 -21.29 -9.51 2.44
C ASN A 242 -20.36 -9.90 3.60
N ILE A 243 -20.85 -10.73 4.49
CA ILE A 243 -20.10 -11.20 5.64
C ILE A 243 -19.85 -12.69 5.46
N ILE A 244 -18.62 -13.05 5.13
CA ILE A 244 -18.21 -14.44 5.00
C ILE A 244 -17.40 -14.81 6.23
N THR A 245 -17.97 -15.64 7.08
CA THR A 245 -17.27 -16.26 8.21
C THR A 245 -16.91 -17.69 7.84
N ASP A 246 -15.63 -18.00 7.73
CA ASP A 246 -15.18 -19.38 7.50
C ASP A 246 -15.23 -20.16 8.82
N VAL A 247 -16.42 -20.65 9.16
CA VAL A 247 -16.72 -21.38 10.42
C VAL A 247 -16.24 -22.84 10.37
N ALA A 248 -15.70 -23.29 9.25
CA ALA A 248 -15.62 -24.73 8.95
C ALA A 248 -14.39 -25.45 9.47
N MET A 249 -13.42 -24.84 10.14
CA MET A 249 -12.27 -25.58 10.65
C MET A 249 -11.88 -25.24 12.10
N PHE A 250 -12.07 -26.26 12.96
CA PHE A 250 -11.46 -26.37 14.30
C PHE A 250 -12.01 -25.54 15.46
N GLY A 251 -13.32 -25.53 15.68
CA GLY A 251 -13.87 -25.18 17.00
C GLY A 251 -13.62 -23.74 17.47
N MET A 252 -13.54 -22.79 16.53
CA MET A 252 -13.30 -21.40 16.86
C MET A 252 -14.59 -20.65 17.13
N THR A 253 -14.56 -19.78 18.12
CA THR A 253 -15.66 -18.87 18.46
C THR A 253 -15.93 -17.91 17.30
N ALA A 254 -17.20 -17.65 17.05
CA ALA A 254 -17.64 -16.71 16.02
C ALA A 254 -16.99 -15.34 16.20
N ASN A 255 -16.46 -14.82 15.12
CA ASN A 255 -15.94 -13.45 15.08
C ASN A 255 -17.11 -12.46 15.09
N ASN A 256 -16.92 -11.31 15.71
CA ASN A 256 -17.95 -10.30 15.78
C ASN A 256 -17.62 -9.13 14.84
N ILE A 257 -18.63 -8.71 14.11
CA ILE A 257 -18.64 -7.42 13.42
C ILE A 257 -19.55 -6.51 14.21
N SER A 258 -19.04 -5.38 14.66
CA SER A 258 -19.80 -4.41 15.44
C SER A 258 -19.88 -3.09 14.70
N TYR A 259 -21.09 -2.70 14.33
CA TYR A 259 -21.41 -1.39 13.75
C TYR A 259 -22.70 -0.85 14.38
N PRO A 260 -22.67 -0.49 15.66
CA PRO A 260 -23.88 -0.20 16.45
C PRO A 260 -24.66 1.03 15.95
N ASN A 261 -24.07 1.87 15.12
CA ASN A 261 -24.65 3.14 14.68
C ASN A 261 -25.00 3.19 13.18
N VAL A 262 -25.06 2.05 12.50
CA VAL A 262 -25.43 2.04 11.06
C VAL A 262 -26.90 2.43 10.92
N GLU A 263 -27.14 3.52 10.17
CA GLU A 263 -28.46 4.08 9.90
C GLU A 263 -29.04 3.59 8.58
N SER A 264 -28.19 3.29 7.60
CA SER A 264 -28.61 2.85 6.28
C SER A 264 -27.63 1.91 5.59
N ILE A 265 -28.17 0.89 4.93
CA ILE A 265 -27.51 -0.01 3.97
C ILE A 265 -28.36 0.04 2.71
N SER A 266 -27.80 0.53 1.58
CA SER A 266 -28.57 0.72 0.35
C SER A 266 -28.66 -0.53 -0.55
N GLY A 267 -27.97 -1.61 -0.20
CA GLY A 267 -27.93 -2.87 -0.93
C GLY A 267 -28.31 -4.07 -0.08
N ASP A 268 -28.06 -5.26 -0.60
CA ASP A 268 -28.40 -6.51 0.05
C ASP A 268 -27.47 -6.81 1.24
N LEU A 269 -28.02 -7.43 2.26
CA LEU A 269 -27.28 -8.00 3.37
C LEU A 269 -27.28 -9.53 3.19
N SER A 270 -26.10 -10.14 3.04
CA SER A 270 -25.93 -11.57 2.81
C SER A 270 -24.89 -12.21 3.73
#